data_5c23dbe0162fdb9a6eb5bcd92b38a261
#
_entry.id   5c23dbe0162fdb9a6eb5bcd92b38a261
#
_cell.length_a   1.000
_cell.length_b   1.000
_cell.length_c   1.000
_cell.angle_alpha   90.00
_cell.angle_beta   90.00
_cell.angle_gamma   90.00
#
_symmetry.space_group_name_H-M   'P 1'
#
loop_
_entity.id
_entity.type
_entity.pdbx_description
1 polymer ?
#
loop_
_entity_poly.entity_id
_entity_poly.type
_entity_poly.pdbx_seq_one_letter_code
_entity_poly.pdbx_strand_id
1 'polypeptide(L)'
;MTWEALEPLFEATGWEYARQGSFAAEGPLPATFWTFWNDRTSEDQHYDDAPHRAVWRWQVYLYTQDPAIMYSAMDSLIASARAAGFVPEGRAEDIDAREPGYVGRTVRLRYAENLND
;
A
#
# COMPACT_ATOMS: atom_id res chain seq x y z
N MET A 1 -6.26 -7.80 11.27
CA MET A 1 -6.47 -7.39 9.87
C MET A 1 -5.51 -6.28 9.50
N THR A 2 -4.74 -6.50 8.47
CA THR A 2 -3.57 -5.66 8.22
C THR A 2 -3.85 -4.35 7.48
N TRP A 3 -5.01 -4.18 6.85
CA TRP A 3 -5.32 -2.90 6.23
C TRP A 3 -5.42 -1.78 7.28
N GLU A 4 -5.80 -2.13 8.49
CA GLU A 4 -5.83 -1.18 9.61
C GLU A 4 -4.42 -0.72 10.00
N ALA A 5 -3.43 -1.56 9.76
CA ALA A 5 -2.03 -1.18 9.97
C ALA A 5 -1.51 -0.28 8.84
N LEU A 6 -2.12 -0.31 7.66
CA LEU A 6 -1.76 0.58 6.56
C LEU A 6 -2.26 2.01 6.78
N GLU A 7 -3.43 2.17 7.38
CA GLU A 7 -4.04 3.49 7.53
C GLU A 7 -3.12 4.53 8.15
N PRO A 8 -2.44 4.25 9.29
CA PRO A 8 -1.56 5.24 9.87
C PRO A 8 -0.41 5.65 8.95
N LEU A 9 0.03 4.76 8.08
CA LEU A 9 1.09 5.06 7.12
C LEU A 9 0.63 6.14 6.13
N PHE A 10 -0.59 5.99 5.62
CA PHE A 10 -1.15 6.95 4.68
C PHE A 10 -1.49 8.27 5.38
N GLU A 11 -2.10 8.19 6.56
CA GLU A 11 -2.46 9.37 7.34
C GLU A 11 -1.24 10.23 7.66
N ALA A 12 -0.10 9.61 7.94
CA ALA A 12 1.13 10.33 8.22
C ALA A 12 1.64 11.15 7.03
N THR A 13 1.24 10.81 5.82
CA THR A 13 1.63 11.57 4.63
C THR A 13 0.80 12.84 4.45
N GLY A 14 -0.37 12.89 5.05
CA GLY A 14 -1.29 14.04 4.91
C GLY A 14 -2.11 14.03 3.62
N TRP A 15 -1.97 13.01 2.77
CA TRP A 15 -2.71 12.90 1.53
C TRP A 15 -3.85 11.88 1.66
N GLU A 16 -4.85 12.04 0.82
CA GLU A 16 -5.99 11.13 0.80
C GLU A 16 -5.59 9.74 0.36
N TYR A 17 -6.34 8.74 0.82
CA TYR A 17 -6.12 7.35 0.45
C TYR A 17 -7.45 6.63 0.39
N ALA A 18 -7.51 5.59 -0.46
CA ALA A 18 -8.69 4.76 -0.58
C ALA A 18 -8.32 3.41 -1.18
N ARG A 19 -9.19 2.44 -0.99
CA ARG A 19 -9.05 1.16 -1.68
C ARG A 19 -9.11 1.40 -3.19
N GLN A 20 -8.34 0.64 -3.96
CA GLN A 20 -8.30 0.74 -5.41
C GLN A 20 -9.73 0.74 -5.98
N GLY A 21 -10.00 1.73 -6.80
CA GLY A 21 -11.31 1.91 -7.42
C GLY A 21 -12.30 2.74 -6.63
N SER A 22 -12.01 3.07 -5.36
CA SER A 22 -12.95 3.81 -4.52
C SER A 22 -13.00 5.31 -4.82
N PHE A 23 -12.01 5.85 -5.56
CA PHE A 23 -12.08 7.21 -6.07
C PHE A 23 -12.86 7.26 -7.38
N ALA A 24 -13.92 6.47 -7.46
CA ALA A 24 -14.71 6.41 -8.69
C ALA A 24 -15.33 7.76 -8.98
N ALA A 25 -15.36 8.08 -10.18
CA ALA A 25 -16.14 8.99 -11.01
C ALA A 25 -16.95 10.14 -10.37
N GLU A 26 -17.04 10.27 -9.09
CA GLU A 26 -17.81 11.33 -8.44
C GLU A 26 -16.89 12.48 -8.02
N GLY A 27 -16.73 13.41 -8.93
CA GLY A 27 -15.93 14.60 -8.67
C GLY A 27 -14.47 14.46 -9.07
N PRO A 28 -13.68 15.52 -8.92
CA PRO A 28 -12.28 15.53 -9.32
C PRO A 28 -11.43 14.69 -8.38
N LEU A 29 -10.40 14.05 -8.94
CA LEU A 29 -9.42 13.32 -8.15
C LEU A 29 -8.55 14.31 -7.36
N PRO A 30 -8.09 13.94 -6.15
CA PRO A 30 -7.10 14.73 -5.45
C PRO A 30 -5.82 14.89 -6.27
N ALA A 31 -5.09 15.97 -6.03
CA ALA A 31 -3.82 16.21 -6.73
C ALA A 31 -2.78 15.14 -6.39
N THR A 32 -2.83 14.60 -5.19
CA THR A 32 -1.95 13.52 -4.71
C THR A 32 -2.77 12.60 -3.82
N PHE A 33 -2.69 11.31 -4.10
CA PHE A 33 -3.44 10.34 -3.30
C PHE A 33 -2.81 8.96 -3.38
N TRP A 34 -3.14 8.13 -2.39
CA TRP A 34 -2.74 6.74 -2.32
C TRP A 34 -3.93 5.85 -2.63
N THR A 35 -3.67 4.74 -3.32
CA THR A 35 -4.64 3.64 -3.39
C THR A 35 -3.95 2.35 -2.98
N PHE A 36 -4.75 1.37 -2.58
CA PHE A 36 -4.21 0.08 -2.17
C PHE A 36 -5.23 -1.01 -2.44
N TRP A 37 -4.74 -2.23 -2.57
CA TRP A 37 -5.60 -3.38 -2.65
C TRP A 37 -4.86 -4.60 -2.13
N ASN A 38 -5.61 -5.57 -1.65
CA ASN A 38 -5.03 -6.83 -1.20
C ASN A 38 -4.73 -7.67 -2.43
N ASP A 39 -3.44 -7.79 -2.73
CA ASP A 39 -3.01 -8.55 -3.89
C ASP A 39 -3.12 -10.05 -3.61
N ARG A 40 -2.76 -10.44 -2.39
CA ARG A 40 -2.74 -11.85 -2.04
C ARG A 40 -2.66 -12.02 -0.53
N THR A 41 -3.42 -12.97 -0.02
CA THR A 41 -3.29 -13.42 1.35
C THR A 41 -3.03 -14.92 1.32
N SER A 42 -2.03 -15.37 2.06
CA SER A 42 -1.75 -16.79 2.19
C SER A 42 -1.51 -17.13 3.66
N GLU A 43 -1.68 -18.41 3.98
CA GLU A 43 -1.42 -18.91 5.32
C GLU A 43 -0.15 -19.75 5.27
N ASP A 44 0.65 -19.66 6.34
CA ASP A 44 1.85 -20.46 6.45
C ASP A 44 2.01 -20.97 7.88
N GLN A 45 3.04 -21.79 8.10
CA GLN A 45 3.33 -22.39 9.38
C GLN A 45 2.15 -23.18 9.93
N HIS A 46 1.75 -24.20 9.19
CA HIS A 46 0.70 -25.12 9.62
C HIS A 46 1.27 -26.13 10.61
N TYR A 47 0.66 -26.17 11.80
CA TYR A 47 0.91 -27.20 12.80
C TYR A 47 -0.44 -27.75 13.23
N ASP A 48 -0.55 -29.06 13.36
CA ASP A 48 -1.80 -29.70 13.81
C ASP A 48 -2.99 -29.30 12.93
N ASP A 49 -2.76 -29.17 11.64
CA ASP A 49 -3.76 -28.80 10.63
C ASP A 49 -4.38 -27.41 10.82
N ALA A 50 -3.73 -26.54 11.61
CA ALA A 50 -4.19 -25.18 11.80
C ALA A 50 -3.13 -24.19 11.35
N PRO A 51 -3.50 -23.13 10.62
CA PRO A 51 -2.54 -22.08 10.27
C PRO A 51 -2.19 -21.25 11.50
N HIS A 52 -0.91 -20.90 11.62
CA HIS A 52 -0.43 -20.08 12.73
C HIS A 52 -0.15 -18.63 12.31
N ARG A 53 -0.07 -18.39 11.02
CA ARG A 53 0.27 -17.07 10.51
C ARG A 53 -0.35 -16.87 9.14
N ALA A 54 -0.93 -15.70 8.94
CA ALA A 54 -1.37 -15.24 7.64
C ALA A 54 -0.37 -14.24 7.09
N VAL A 55 -0.05 -14.34 5.82
CA VAL A 55 0.83 -13.41 5.15
C VAL A 55 -0.01 -12.58 4.17
N TRP A 56 -0.08 -11.30 4.43
CA TRP A 56 -0.85 -10.36 3.63
C TRP A 56 0.09 -9.63 2.69
N ARG A 57 -0.29 -9.53 1.43
CA ARG A 57 0.44 -8.75 0.44
C ARG A 57 -0.45 -7.64 -0.06
N TRP A 58 0.02 -6.43 0.12
CA TRP A 58 -0.71 -5.23 -0.24
C TRP A 58 0.02 -4.53 -1.37
N GLN A 59 -0.68 -4.28 -2.47
CA GLN A 59 -0.15 -3.45 -3.53
C GLN A 59 -0.56 -2.02 -3.23
N VAL A 60 0.43 -1.15 -3.11
CA VAL A 60 0.23 0.26 -2.75
C VAL A 60 0.63 1.12 -3.93
N TYR A 61 -0.21 2.08 -4.26
CA TYR A 61 -0.01 2.98 -5.39
C TYR A 61 -0.01 4.42 -4.91
N LEU A 62 0.93 5.20 -5.42
CA LEU A 62 0.93 6.65 -5.25
C LEU A 62 0.65 7.28 -6.61
N TYR A 63 -0.31 8.18 -6.66
CA TYR A 63 -0.62 8.98 -7.85
C TYR A 63 -0.49 10.44 -7.48
N THR A 64 0.16 11.22 -8.33
CA THR A 64 0.37 12.63 -8.08
C THR A 64 0.51 13.42 -9.37
N GLN A 65 0.09 14.67 -9.32
CA GLN A 65 0.29 15.60 -10.42
C GLN A 65 1.70 16.23 -10.38
N ASP A 66 2.44 16.01 -9.29
CA ASP A 66 3.77 16.60 -9.11
C ASP A 66 4.84 15.49 -9.12
N PRO A 67 5.54 15.30 -10.26
CA PRO A 67 6.58 14.28 -10.34
C PRO A 67 7.72 14.48 -9.34
N ALA A 68 7.93 15.71 -8.89
CA ALA A 68 9.04 16.03 -7.99
C ALA A 68 8.92 15.36 -6.63
N ILE A 69 7.68 15.12 -6.16
CA ILE A 69 7.46 14.52 -4.84
C ILE A 69 7.30 13.00 -4.90
N MET A 70 7.13 12.42 -6.09
CA MET A 70 6.76 11.02 -6.23
C MET A 70 7.76 10.06 -5.57
N TYR A 71 9.05 10.27 -5.82
CA TYR A 71 10.08 9.37 -5.29
C TYR A 71 10.27 9.52 -3.79
N SER A 72 10.38 10.76 -3.31
CA SER A 72 10.59 11.00 -1.89
C SER A 72 9.39 10.58 -1.05
N ALA A 73 8.17 10.79 -1.56
CA ALA A 73 6.96 10.37 -0.87
C ALA A 73 6.88 8.85 -0.76
N MET A 74 7.18 8.14 -1.84
CA MET A 74 7.18 6.68 -1.81
C MET A 74 8.27 6.14 -0.88
N ASP A 75 9.47 6.71 -0.93
CA ASP A 75 10.57 6.29 -0.05
C ASP A 75 10.21 6.50 1.42
N SER A 76 9.56 7.62 1.75
CA SER A 76 9.11 7.89 3.11
C SER A 76 8.04 6.91 3.57
N LEU A 77 7.11 6.55 2.69
CA LEU A 77 6.09 5.55 3.02
C LEU A 77 6.75 4.19 3.29
N ILE A 78 7.70 3.79 2.46
CA ILE A 78 8.39 2.51 2.64
C ILE A 78 9.14 2.49 3.96
N ALA A 79 9.81 3.59 4.33
CA ALA A 79 10.51 3.67 5.61
C ALA A 79 9.54 3.53 6.79
N SER A 80 8.39 4.20 6.72
CA SER A 80 7.35 4.09 7.74
C SER A 80 6.78 2.67 7.81
N ALA A 81 6.60 2.04 6.64
CA ALA A 81 6.09 0.68 6.55
C ALA A 81 7.05 -0.31 7.21
N ARG A 82 8.35 -0.17 6.97
CA ARG A 82 9.36 -1.02 7.61
C ARG A 82 9.33 -0.87 9.13
N ALA A 83 9.19 0.36 9.62
CA ALA A 83 9.10 0.62 11.06
C ALA A 83 7.84 0.00 11.67
N ALA A 84 6.77 -0.16 10.89
CA ALA A 84 5.52 -0.76 11.33
C ALA A 84 5.47 -2.27 11.14
N GLY A 85 6.55 -2.89 10.66
CA GLY A 85 6.62 -4.34 10.52
C GLY A 85 6.30 -4.88 9.13
N PHE A 86 6.05 -4.00 8.16
CA PHE A 86 5.88 -4.41 6.77
C PHE A 86 7.25 -4.64 6.12
N VAL A 87 7.29 -5.57 5.17
CA VAL A 87 8.51 -5.85 4.40
C VAL A 87 8.19 -5.62 2.93
N PRO A 88 8.89 -4.69 2.28
CA PRO A 88 8.73 -4.52 0.83
C PRO A 88 9.18 -5.78 0.09
N GLU A 89 8.37 -6.20 -0.89
CA GLU A 89 8.72 -7.29 -1.79
C GLU A 89 9.15 -6.68 -3.12
N GLY A 90 10.45 -6.66 -3.35
CA GLY A 90 11.01 -6.01 -4.52
C GLY A 90 11.15 -4.49 -4.32
N ARG A 91 11.36 -3.79 -5.42
CA ARG A 91 11.53 -2.35 -5.42
C ARG A 91 10.25 -1.66 -5.86
N ALA A 92 10.09 -0.42 -5.43
CA ALA A 92 9.04 0.42 -5.97
C ALA A 92 9.33 0.69 -7.45
N GLU A 93 8.27 0.76 -8.26
CA GLU A 93 8.36 0.94 -9.71
C GLU A 93 7.43 2.04 -10.17
N ASP A 94 7.85 2.74 -11.23
CA ASP A 94 6.98 3.70 -11.89
C ASP A 94 5.91 2.96 -12.68
N ILE A 95 4.71 3.52 -12.68
CA ILE A 95 3.59 2.96 -13.43
C ILE A 95 2.90 4.05 -14.24
N ASP A 96 2.15 3.62 -15.26
CA ASP A 96 1.29 4.50 -16.01
C ASP A 96 0.04 4.79 -15.18
N ALA A 97 -0.17 6.06 -14.85
CA ALA A 97 -1.29 6.47 -14.02
C ALA A 97 -2.62 6.46 -14.77
N ARG A 98 -2.60 6.41 -16.11
CA ARG A 98 -3.78 6.44 -16.99
C ARG A 98 -4.59 7.74 -16.93
N GLU A 99 -4.50 8.48 -15.86
CA GLU A 99 -5.16 9.78 -15.76
C GLU A 99 -4.28 10.87 -16.32
N PRO A 100 -4.77 11.71 -17.24
CA PRO A 100 -3.97 12.80 -17.79
C PRO A 100 -3.45 13.72 -16.68
N GLY A 101 -2.18 14.05 -16.78
CA GLY A 101 -1.54 14.94 -15.82
C GLY A 101 -1.04 14.28 -14.54
N TYR A 102 -1.24 12.96 -14.38
CA TYR A 102 -0.76 12.23 -13.22
C TYR A 102 0.42 11.33 -13.57
N VAL A 103 1.29 11.15 -12.60
CA VAL A 103 2.32 10.12 -12.63
C VAL A 103 2.05 9.17 -11.46
N GLY A 104 2.58 7.96 -11.55
CA GLY A 104 2.31 6.94 -10.53
C GLY A 104 3.53 6.10 -10.21
N ARG A 105 3.52 5.54 -9.01
CA ARG A 105 4.56 4.62 -8.53
C ARG A 105 3.91 3.61 -7.61
N THR A 106 4.42 2.39 -7.60
CA THR A 106 3.83 1.30 -6.82
C THR A 106 4.89 0.52 -6.07
N VAL A 107 4.48 -0.07 -4.95
CA VAL A 107 5.30 -1.00 -4.20
C VAL A 107 4.39 -2.09 -3.63
N ARG A 108 4.92 -3.29 -3.48
CA ARG A 108 4.23 -4.38 -2.79
C ARG A 108 4.79 -4.50 -1.38
N LEU A 109 3.89 -4.51 -0.40
CA LEU A 109 4.27 -4.64 1.00
C LEU A 109 3.69 -5.94 1.56
N ARG A 110 4.53 -6.68 2.27
CA ARG A 110 4.14 -7.92 2.92
C ARG A 110 4.05 -7.71 4.43
N TYR A 111 3.05 -8.31 5.04
CA TYR A 111 2.88 -8.29 6.48
C TYR A 111 2.46 -9.66 6.98
N ALA A 112 3.13 -10.14 8.01
CA ALA A 112 2.79 -11.42 8.64
C ALA A 112 1.95 -11.16 9.89
N GLU A 113 0.73 -11.68 9.89
CA GLU A 113 -0.20 -11.56 11.00
C GLU A 113 -0.20 -12.87 11.79
N ASN A 114 0.02 -12.77 13.10
CA ASN A 114 -0.01 -13.95 13.97
C ASN A 114 -1.45 -14.29 14.31
N LEU A 115 -1.88 -15.47 13.90
CA LEU A 115 -3.26 -15.93 14.09
C LEU A 115 -3.53 -16.51 15.48
N ASN A 116 -2.51 -16.70 16.27
CA ASN A 116 -2.63 -17.30 17.60
C ASN A 116 -2.72 -16.28 18.74
N ASP A 117 -2.65 -15.02 18.42
CA ASP A 117 -2.69 -13.95 19.42
C ASP A 117 -4.10 -13.43 19.65
#